data_2b3fa1b8f7b34d5864590b236aca2570
#
_entry.id   2b3fa1b8f7b34d5864590b236aca2570
#
_cell.length_a   1.000
_cell.length_b   1.000
_cell.length_c   1.000
_cell.angle_alpha   90.00
_cell.angle_beta   90.00
_cell.angle_gamma   90.00
#
_symmetry.space_group_name_H-M   'P 1'
#
loop_
_entity.id
_entity.type
_entity.pdbx_description
1 polymer ?
#
loop_
_entity_poly.entity_id
_entity_poly.type
_entity_poly.pdbx_seq_one_letter_code
_entity_poly.pdbx_strand_id
1 'polypeptide(L)'
;MKNLTYAAVCVVLLASCDRQAISSETINVGNANPLYEAVQYNGLHERTDREKLAQYVGVDPVRTEWCAAFVNAVLEESNITSNNNHKYPLTARAFLDWGTTVSEPKAGDIVVFPRGNQGWQGHVGFYLKTQEINGVEYYLILGGNQSNKVGVKAYRANTALGIRRRNLI
;
A
#
# COMPACT_ATOMS: atom_id res chain seq x y z
N MET A 1 -19.63 19.58 -23.58
CA MET A 1 -19.13 18.20 -23.45
C MET A 1 -17.61 18.27 -23.49
N LYS A 2 -16.94 18.16 -22.33
CA LYS A 2 -15.48 18.22 -22.23
C LYS A 2 -14.96 16.79 -22.13
N ASN A 3 -14.28 16.33 -23.20
CA ASN A 3 -13.60 15.04 -23.19
C ASN A 3 -12.37 15.14 -22.29
N LEU A 4 -12.41 14.47 -21.14
CA LEU A 4 -11.22 14.26 -20.31
C LEU A 4 -10.42 13.11 -20.91
N THR A 5 -9.29 13.43 -21.49
CA THR A 5 -8.28 12.46 -21.94
C THR A 5 -7.53 11.97 -20.69
N TYR A 6 -7.73 10.70 -20.33
CA TYR A 6 -6.99 10.09 -19.23
C TYR A 6 -5.55 9.76 -19.66
N ALA A 7 -4.58 10.34 -18.98
CA ALA A 7 -3.18 10.03 -19.17
C ALA A 7 -2.83 8.69 -18.48
N ALA A 8 -2.26 7.78 -19.23
CA ALA A 8 -1.70 6.53 -18.71
C ALA A 8 -0.41 6.85 -17.93
N VAL A 9 -0.37 6.54 -16.63
CA VAL A 9 0.84 6.68 -15.82
C VAL A 9 1.64 5.39 -15.90
N CYS A 10 2.80 5.46 -16.61
CA CYS A 10 3.79 4.38 -16.60
C CYS A 10 4.55 4.39 -15.27
N VAL A 11 4.35 3.37 -14.43
CA VAL A 11 5.16 3.15 -13.23
C VAL A 11 6.43 2.41 -13.65
N VAL A 12 7.55 3.13 -13.74
CA VAL A 12 8.87 2.54 -13.92
C VAL A 12 9.47 2.26 -12.55
N LEU A 13 9.47 0.99 -12.14
CA LEU A 13 10.18 0.53 -10.94
C LEU A 13 11.63 0.19 -11.32
N LEU A 14 12.57 1.08 -10.99
CA LEU A 14 14.00 0.81 -11.11
C LEU A 14 14.49 0.12 -9.84
N ALA A 15 14.58 -1.22 -9.87
CA ALA A 15 15.45 -1.94 -8.97
C ALA A 15 16.71 -2.35 -9.77
N SER A 16 17.86 -1.90 -9.32
CA SER A 16 19.15 -2.31 -9.86
C SER A 16 19.42 -3.75 -9.44
N CYS A 17 19.04 -4.69 -10.27
CA CYS A 17 19.68 -5.95 -10.59
C CYS A 17 18.75 -6.68 -11.58
N ASP A 18 19.31 -6.95 -12.78
CA ASP A 18 18.66 -7.53 -13.95
C ASP A 18 17.53 -6.73 -14.62
N ARG A 19 17.92 -6.16 -15.77
CA ARG A 19 17.01 -5.56 -16.75
C ARG A 19 16.20 -6.65 -17.45
N GLN A 20 15.19 -7.19 -16.80
CA GLN A 20 14.05 -7.72 -17.54
C GLN A 20 12.99 -6.62 -17.62
N ALA A 21 12.77 -6.13 -18.83
CA ALA A 21 11.71 -5.21 -19.13
C ALA A 21 10.37 -5.80 -18.64
N ILE A 22 9.81 -5.21 -17.59
CA ILE A 22 8.44 -5.49 -17.22
C ILE A 22 7.61 -4.89 -18.36
N SER A 23 7.05 -5.76 -19.22
CA SER A 23 6.09 -5.35 -20.22
C SER A 23 5.00 -4.54 -19.53
N SER A 24 4.64 -3.40 -20.13
CA SER A 24 3.56 -2.54 -19.69
C SER A 24 2.22 -3.30 -19.82
N GLU A 25 1.92 -4.18 -18.87
CA GLU A 25 0.53 -4.56 -18.66
C GLU A 25 -0.19 -3.32 -18.18
N THR A 26 -1.01 -2.78 -19.05
CA THR A 26 -1.94 -1.70 -18.75
C THR A 26 -2.84 -2.18 -17.63
N ILE A 27 -2.55 -1.79 -16.39
CA ILE A 27 -3.49 -1.98 -15.29
C ILE A 27 -4.68 -1.09 -15.64
N ASN A 28 -5.75 -1.72 -16.10
CA ASN A 28 -7.00 -1.02 -16.40
C ASN A 28 -7.65 -0.65 -15.06
N VAL A 29 -7.25 0.50 -14.54
CA VAL A 29 -7.64 1.01 -13.23
C VAL A 29 -8.94 1.79 -13.43
N GLY A 30 -10.07 1.12 -13.27
CA GLY A 30 -11.33 1.81 -13.03
C GLY A 30 -11.16 2.76 -11.82
N ASN A 31 -11.86 3.89 -11.82
CA ASN A 31 -11.75 5.08 -10.93
C ASN A 31 -11.75 4.86 -9.41
N ALA A 32 -11.41 3.69 -8.91
CA ALA A 32 -11.42 3.35 -7.49
C ALA A 32 -10.34 2.31 -7.10
N ASN A 33 -9.22 2.23 -7.83
CA ASN A 33 -8.10 1.40 -7.37
C ASN A 33 -7.16 2.26 -6.52
N PRO A 34 -7.00 1.95 -5.22
CA PRO A 34 -6.17 2.75 -4.31
C PRO A 34 -4.70 2.81 -4.72
N LEU A 35 -4.22 1.88 -5.56
CA LEU A 35 -2.86 1.92 -6.07
C LEU A 35 -2.58 3.17 -6.91
N TYR A 36 -3.60 3.69 -7.60
CA TYR A 36 -3.43 4.89 -8.40
C TYR A 36 -3.04 6.10 -7.54
N GLU A 37 -3.68 6.24 -6.38
CA GLU A 37 -3.34 7.28 -5.42
C GLU A 37 -2.02 6.97 -4.70
N ALA A 38 -1.85 5.75 -4.21
CA ALA A 38 -0.67 5.37 -3.46
C ALA A 38 0.64 5.60 -4.23
N VAL A 39 0.66 5.36 -5.55
CA VAL A 39 1.85 5.50 -6.39
C VAL A 39 2.31 6.95 -6.54
N GLN A 40 1.42 7.94 -6.40
CA GLN A 40 1.76 9.36 -6.49
C GLN A 40 2.73 9.81 -5.39
N TYR A 41 2.76 9.07 -4.29
CA TYR A 41 3.61 9.35 -3.13
C TYR A 41 4.88 8.48 -3.11
N ASN A 42 5.07 7.59 -4.08
CA ASN A 42 6.21 6.69 -4.13
C ASN A 42 7.54 7.47 -4.13
N GLY A 43 8.44 7.09 -3.23
CA GLY A 43 9.75 7.73 -3.06
C GLY A 43 9.79 8.82 -1.99
N LEU A 44 8.65 9.40 -1.55
CA LEU A 44 8.65 10.40 -0.50
C LEU A 44 9.20 9.82 0.81
N HIS A 45 10.13 10.55 1.44
CA HIS A 45 10.83 10.12 2.65
C HIS A 45 10.40 10.94 3.86
N GLU A 46 10.19 10.30 5.02
CA GLU A 46 9.63 10.91 6.22
C GLU A 46 10.38 12.16 6.75
N ARG A 47 11.69 12.27 6.46
CA ARG A 47 12.50 13.41 6.93
C ARG A 47 12.60 14.52 5.90
N THR A 48 12.88 14.16 4.63
CA THR A 48 13.05 15.15 3.55
C THR A 48 11.73 15.72 3.06
N ASP A 49 10.67 14.92 3.08
CA ASP A 49 9.33 15.28 2.62
C ASP A 49 8.32 15.33 3.78
N ARG A 50 8.83 15.58 5.01
CA ARG A 50 8.07 15.48 6.26
C ARG A 50 6.77 16.27 6.25
N GLU A 51 6.83 17.52 5.83
CA GLU A 51 5.67 18.41 5.83
C GLU A 51 4.58 17.89 4.86
N LYS A 52 4.97 17.53 3.65
CA LYS A 52 4.06 16.97 2.65
C LYS A 52 3.43 15.66 3.11
N LEU A 53 4.25 14.76 3.67
CA LEU A 53 3.74 13.50 4.22
C LEU A 53 2.84 13.74 5.43
N ALA A 54 3.23 14.61 6.39
CA ALA A 54 2.41 14.91 7.55
C ALA A 54 1.04 15.47 7.17
N GLN A 55 0.99 16.36 6.18
CA GLN A 55 -0.26 16.90 5.65
C GLN A 55 -1.14 15.81 5.05
N TYR A 56 -0.54 14.87 4.32
CA TYR A 56 -1.27 13.79 3.65
C TYR A 56 -1.78 12.72 4.62
N VAL A 57 -0.90 12.22 5.50
CA VAL A 57 -1.23 11.10 6.41
C VAL A 57 -1.88 11.55 7.72
N GLY A 58 -1.96 12.86 7.99
CA GLY A 58 -2.58 13.42 9.19
C GLY A 58 -1.80 13.22 10.49
N VAL A 59 -0.56 12.71 10.43
CA VAL A 59 0.32 12.51 11.58
C VAL A 59 1.75 12.90 11.24
N ASP A 60 2.57 13.21 12.25
CA ASP A 60 4.00 13.46 12.05
C ASP A 60 4.73 12.14 11.74
N PRO A 61 5.20 11.91 10.49
CA PRO A 61 5.78 10.63 10.09
C PRO A 61 7.12 10.31 10.77
N VAL A 62 7.81 11.34 11.30
CA VAL A 62 9.08 11.14 12.02
C VAL A 62 8.85 10.67 13.46
N ARG A 63 7.68 10.95 14.03
CA ARG A 63 7.33 10.64 15.43
C ARG A 63 6.34 9.50 15.59
N THR A 64 5.71 9.07 14.51
CA THR A 64 4.63 8.09 14.52
C THR A 64 4.92 7.00 13.50
N GLU A 65 4.66 5.74 13.84
CA GLU A 65 4.60 4.65 12.86
C GLU A 65 3.40 4.91 11.93
N TRP A 66 3.65 5.23 10.66
CA TRP A 66 2.66 5.82 9.77
C TRP A 66 2.18 4.92 8.61
N CYS A 67 2.50 3.62 8.64
CA CYS A 67 2.04 2.71 7.59
C CYS A 67 0.50 2.63 7.53
N ALA A 68 -0.18 2.55 8.67
CA ALA A 68 -1.64 2.52 8.74
C ALA A 68 -2.26 3.87 8.35
N ALA A 69 -1.66 4.98 8.80
CA ALA A 69 -2.10 6.33 8.42
C ALA A 69 -2.02 6.55 6.90
N PHE A 70 -0.95 6.06 6.26
CA PHE A 70 -0.79 6.12 4.81
C PHE A 70 -1.90 5.34 4.08
N VAL A 71 -2.18 4.11 4.52
CA VAL A 71 -3.25 3.31 3.90
C VAL A 71 -4.61 4.00 4.07
N ASN A 72 -4.91 4.55 5.25
CA ASN A 72 -6.16 5.31 5.48
C ASN A 72 -6.27 6.51 4.55
N ALA A 73 -5.22 7.33 4.43
CA ALA A 73 -5.22 8.50 3.56
C ALA A 73 -5.45 8.14 2.09
N VAL A 74 -4.77 7.09 1.60
CA VAL A 74 -4.96 6.58 0.24
C VAL A 74 -6.39 6.10 0.00
N LEU A 75 -7.00 5.38 0.96
CA LEU A 75 -8.38 4.93 0.83
C LEU A 75 -9.35 6.11 0.75
N GLU A 76 -9.20 7.11 1.61
CA GLU A 76 -10.04 8.32 1.62
C GLU A 76 -9.92 9.10 0.32
N GLU A 77 -8.71 9.35 -0.17
CA GLU A 77 -8.49 10.03 -1.44
C GLU A 77 -9.07 9.25 -2.63
N SER A 78 -9.10 7.92 -2.53
CA SER A 78 -9.70 7.03 -3.52
C SER A 78 -11.22 6.91 -3.39
N ASN A 79 -11.86 7.65 -2.49
CA ASN A 79 -13.29 7.53 -2.15
C ASN A 79 -13.68 6.10 -1.69
N ILE A 80 -12.79 5.44 -0.99
CA ILE A 80 -13.00 4.13 -0.37
C ILE A 80 -13.07 4.34 1.14
N THR A 81 -14.03 3.68 1.81
CA THR A 81 -14.15 3.75 3.27
C THR A 81 -12.82 3.33 3.91
N SER A 82 -12.21 4.26 4.65
CA SER A 82 -10.99 4.03 5.41
C SER A 82 -11.28 3.29 6.72
N ASN A 83 -10.21 2.98 7.46
CA ASN A 83 -10.33 2.37 8.79
C ASN A 83 -10.26 3.40 9.94
N ASN A 84 -10.45 4.71 9.64
CA ASN A 84 -10.33 5.79 10.62
C ASN A 84 -11.38 5.73 11.74
N ASN A 85 -12.51 5.06 11.53
CA ASN A 85 -13.54 4.83 12.56
C ASN A 85 -13.22 3.65 13.48
N HIS A 86 -12.15 2.89 13.23
CA HIS A 86 -11.72 1.83 14.12
C HIS A 86 -11.16 2.41 15.44
N LYS A 87 -11.29 1.64 16.54
CA LYS A 87 -10.77 2.07 17.86
C LYS A 87 -9.27 2.39 17.84
N TYR A 88 -8.52 1.75 16.96
CA TYR A 88 -7.07 1.89 16.82
C TYR A 88 -6.67 2.15 15.36
N PRO A 89 -7.05 3.29 14.75
CA PRO A 89 -6.93 3.52 13.31
C PRO A 89 -5.48 3.58 12.81
N LEU A 90 -4.53 3.89 13.69
CA LEU A 90 -3.10 3.95 13.37
C LEU A 90 -2.37 2.62 13.57
N THR A 91 -3.10 1.55 13.92
CA THR A 91 -2.52 0.22 14.12
C THR A 91 -2.70 -0.61 12.86
N ALA A 92 -1.60 -1.12 12.30
CA ALA A 92 -1.63 -1.94 11.09
C ALA A 92 -2.56 -3.15 11.21
N ARG A 93 -2.59 -3.81 12.36
CA ARG A 93 -3.45 -4.98 12.62
C ARG A 93 -4.94 -4.66 12.69
N ALA A 94 -5.33 -3.40 12.89
CA ALA A 94 -6.72 -2.98 12.82
C ALA A 94 -7.34 -3.22 11.43
N PHE A 95 -6.50 -3.26 10.39
CA PHE A 95 -6.94 -3.61 9.04
C PHE A 95 -7.35 -5.08 8.88
N LEU A 96 -7.08 -5.94 9.86
CA LEU A 96 -7.63 -7.31 9.86
C LEU A 96 -9.16 -7.34 10.05
N ASP A 97 -9.75 -6.25 10.52
CA ASP A 97 -11.20 -6.07 10.67
C ASP A 97 -11.83 -5.27 9.52
N TRP A 98 -11.01 -4.75 8.59
CA TRP A 98 -11.46 -3.96 7.46
C TRP A 98 -11.84 -4.84 6.26
N GLY A 99 -12.89 -4.46 5.55
CA GLY A 99 -13.29 -5.12 4.30
C GLY A 99 -13.59 -6.62 4.44
N THR A 100 -13.44 -7.35 3.34
CA THR A 100 -13.65 -8.81 3.29
C THR A 100 -12.33 -9.55 3.24
N THR A 101 -12.23 -10.67 3.99
CA THR A 101 -11.07 -11.59 3.91
C THR A 101 -11.06 -12.29 2.56
N VAL A 102 -9.88 -12.36 1.95
CA VAL A 102 -9.66 -13.11 0.71
C VAL A 102 -8.42 -14.00 0.85
N SER A 103 -8.41 -15.14 0.14
CA SER A 103 -7.26 -16.07 0.10
C SER A 103 -6.27 -15.71 -1.00
N GLU A 104 -6.77 -15.17 -2.11
CA GLU A 104 -5.96 -14.83 -3.28
C GLU A 104 -5.94 -13.30 -3.47
N PRO A 105 -4.77 -12.67 -3.35
CA PRO A 105 -4.66 -11.23 -3.47
C PRO A 105 -4.82 -10.77 -4.93
N LYS A 106 -5.44 -9.60 -5.09
CA LYS A 106 -5.49 -8.82 -6.32
C LYS A 106 -4.85 -7.45 -6.10
N ALA A 107 -4.29 -6.87 -7.16
CA ALA A 107 -3.69 -5.54 -7.09
C ALA A 107 -4.65 -4.52 -6.45
N GLY A 108 -4.19 -3.83 -5.41
CA GLY A 108 -4.98 -2.91 -4.59
C GLY A 108 -5.60 -3.52 -3.33
N ASP A 109 -5.52 -4.83 -3.13
CA ASP A 109 -5.89 -5.42 -1.83
C ASP A 109 -4.92 -4.97 -0.73
N ILE A 110 -5.42 -4.90 0.49
CA ILE A 110 -4.62 -4.58 1.67
C ILE A 110 -4.06 -5.87 2.26
N VAL A 111 -2.75 -5.88 2.54
CA VAL A 111 -2.12 -7.02 3.22
C VAL A 111 -1.51 -6.56 4.53
N VAL A 112 -1.76 -7.33 5.59
CA VAL A 112 -1.22 -7.09 6.93
C VAL A 112 -0.14 -8.13 7.24
N PHE A 113 1.00 -7.65 7.75
CA PHE A 113 2.14 -8.48 8.14
C PHE A 113 2.50 -8.27 9.61
N PRO A 114 3.17 -9.23 10.26
CA PRO A 114 3.77 -9.01 11.56
C PRO A 114 4.94 -8.01 11.43
N ARG A 115 5.18 -7.22 12.49
CA ARG A 115 6.35 -6.35 12.64
C ARG A 115 6.68 -6.26 14.12
N GLY A 116 7.98 -6.16 14.46
CA GLY A 116 8.42 -6.05 15.85
C GLY A 116 8.17 -7.33 16.68
N ASN A 117 8.20 -7.17 18.00
CA ASN A 117 8.15 -8.29 18.95
C ASN A 117 6.85 -8.36 19.74
N GLN A 118 5.96 -7.38 19.59
CA GLN A 118 4.70 -7.31 20.31
C GLN A 118 3.53 -7.75 19.43
N GLY A 119 2.57 -8.47 20.02
CA GLY A 119 1.43 -9.03 19.28
C GLY A 119 0.54 -7.99 18.57
N TRP A 120 0.57 -6.74 19.01
CA TRP A 120 -0.18 -5.63 18.37
C TRP A 120 0.58 -4.96 17.22
N GLN A 121 1.90 -5.11 17.18
CA GLN A 121 2.73 -4.52 16.12
C GLN A 121 2.46 -5.21 14.78
N GLY A 122 2.53 -4.45 13.71
CA GLY A 122 2.31 -4.94 12.36
C GLY A 122 2.76 -3.94 11.30
N HIS A 123 2.69 -4.39 10.08
CA HIS A 123 2.84 -3.56 8.88
C HIS A 123 1.64 -3.76 7.98
N VAL A 124 1.24 -2.73 7.25
CA VAL A 124 0.14 -2.78 6.31
C VAL A 124 0.49 -2.00 5.04
N GLY A 125 0.04 -2.49 3.91
CA GLY A 125 0.19 -1.83 2.62
C GLY A 125 -0.65 -2.50 1.54
N PHE A 126 -0.52 -1.99 0.32
CA PHE A 126 -1.28 -2.45 -0.84
C PHE A 126 -0.50 -3.50 -1.61
N TYR A 127 -1.15 -4.61 -1.91
CA TYR A 127 -0.60 -5.66 -2.76
C TYR A 127 -0.49 -5.17 -4.21
N LEU A 128 0.68 -5.39 -4.81
CA LEU A 128 0.94 -5.15 -6.23
C LEU A 128 0.87 -6.46 -7.03
N LYS A 129 1.71 -7.41 -6.66
CA LYS A 129 1.81 -8.72 -7.31
C LYS A 129 2.57 -9.73 -6.45
N THR A 130 2.47 -10.99 -6.80
CA THR A 130 3.36 -12.04 -6.31
C THR A 130 4.61 -12.13 -7.18
N GLN A 131 5.75 -12.39 -6.54
CA GLN A 131 7.02 -12.68 -7.19
C GLN A 131 7.68 -13.87 -6.51
N GLU A 132 8.16 -14.83 -7.30
CA GLU A 132 9.00 -15.91 -6.79
C GLU A 132 10.46 -15.49 -6.78
N ILE A 133 11.13 -15.71 -5.67
CA ILE A 133 12.57 -15.45 -5.51
C ILE A 133 13.19 -16.69 -4.86
N ASN A 134 14.04 -17.40 -5.60
CA ASN A 134 14.71 -18.64 -5.15
C ASN A 134 13.72 -19.71 -4.60
N GLY A 135 12.61 -19.94 -5.30
CA GLY A 135 11.59 -20.91 -4.91
C GLY A 135 10.70 -20.48 -3.73
N VAL A 136 10.77 -19.21 -3.32
CA VAL A 136 9.93 -18.65 -2.26
C VAL A 136 9.05 -17.55 -2.82
N GLU A 137 7.75 -17.62 -2.52
CA GLU A 137 6.81 -16.58 -2.91
C GLU A 137 6.90 -15.35 -2.01
N TYR A 138 6.92 -14.18 -2.66
CA TYR A 138 6.87 -12.88 -2.02
C TYR A 138 5.73 -12.05 -2.58
N TYR A 139 5.06 -11.32 -1.72
CA TYR A 139 4.16 -10.24 -2.10
C TYR A 139 4.95 -8.94 -2.21
N LEU A 140 4.87 -8.28 -3.36
CA LEU A 140 5.36 -6.91 -3.52
C LEU A 140 4.29 -5.97 -3.00
N ILE A 141 4.64 -5.19 -1.98
CA ILE A 141 3.74 -4.32 -1.24
C ILE A 141 4.16 -2.86 -1.41
N LEU A 142 3.25 -2.02 -1.89
CA LEU A 142 3.39 -0.57 -1.86
C LEU A 142 2.81 -0.04 -0.54
N GLY A 143 3.60 0.68 0.23
CA GLY A 143 3.14 1.19 1.52
C GLY A 143 4.00 2.31 2.08
N GLY A 144 3.45 2.98 3.06
CA GLY A 144 4.16 3.98 3.86
C GLY A 144 5.04 3.32 4.92
N ASN A 145 6.01 4.07 5.43
CA ASN A 145 6.94 3.63 6.47
C ASN A 145 7.70 2.33 6.13
N GLN A 146 8.08 2.20 4.87
CA GLN A 146 8.94 1.14 4.37
C GLN A 146 10.36 1.67 4.20
N SER A 147 11.22 1.46 5.20
CA SER A 147 12.54 2.10 5.32
C SER A 147 12.40 3.64 5.30
N ASN A 148 11.49 4.15 6.14
CA ASN A 148 11.22 5.57 6.36
C ASN A 148 10.68 6.32 5.14
N LYS A 149 10.08 5.62 4.18
CA LYS A 149 9.53 6.23 2.95
C LYS A 149 8.28 5.50 2.46
N VAL A 150 7.59 6.13 1.52
CA VAL A 150 6.65 5.43 0.65
C VAL A 150 7.43 4.65 -0.39
N GLY A 151 7.18 3.37 -0.52
CA GLY A 151 7.91 2.56 -1.48
C GLY A 151 7.36 1.15 -1.62
N VAL A 152 8.03 0.36 -2.48
CA VAL A 152 7.70 -1.05 -2.68
C VAL A 152 8.71 -1.92 -1.95
N LYS A 153 8.21 -2.92 -1.21
CA LYS A 153 9.03 -3.90 -0.51
C LYS A 153 8.46 -5.30 -0.69
N ALA A 154 9.34 -6.30 -0.80
CA ALA A 154 8.97 -7.70 -0.84
C ALA A 154 8.82 -8.27 0.57
N TYR A 155 7.70 -8.95 0.82
CA TYR A 155 7.43 -9.69 2.05
C TYR A 155 7.13 -11.14 1.70
N ARG A 156 7.61 -12.10 2.49
CA ARG A 156 7.27 -13.51 2.27
C ARG A 156 5.76 -13.70 2.35
N ALA A 157 5.16 -14.30 1.32
CA ALA A 157 3.70 -14.46 1.22
C ALA A 157 3.12 -15.22 2.42
N ASN A 158 3.80 -16.27 2.87
CA ASN A 158 3.38 -17.11 4.00
C ASN A 158 3.45 -16.42 5.37
N THR A 159 3.98 -15.20 5.46
CA THR A 159 4.00 -14.43 6.71
C THR A 159 2.84 -13.45 6.82
N ALA A 160 1.99 -13.33 5.80
CA ALA A 160 0.84 -12.47 5.83
C ALA A 160 -0.15 -12.92 6.92
N LEU A 161 -0.58 -11.97 7.77
CA LEU A 161 -1.59 -12.20 8.81
C LEU A 161 -3.01 -12.21 8.24
N GLY A 162 -3.21 -11.53 7.12
CA GLY A 162 -4.48 -11.47 6.43
C GLY A 162 -4.41 -10.58 5.19
N ILE A 163 -5.28 -10.88 4.24
CA ILE A 163 -5.48 -10.14 3.01
C ILE A 163 -6.91 -9.64 3.00
N ARG A 164 -7.10 -8.36 2.72
CA ARG A 164 -8.37 -7.67 2.82
C ARG A 164 -8.71 -6.96 1.52
N ARG A 165 -9.91 -7.18 1.05
CA ARG A 165 -10.47 -6.50 -0.12
C ARG A 165 -11.61 -5.59 0.30
N ARG A 166 -11.71 -4.42 -0.33
CA ARG A 166 -12.86 -3.53 -0.10
C ARG A 166 -14.17 -4.24 -0.41
N ASN A 167 -15.20 -3.94 0.35
CA ASN A 167 -16.55 -4.34 0.00
C ASN A 167 -16.99 -3.53 -1.23
N LEU A 168 -17.49 -4.20 -2.24
CA LEU A 168 -18.18 -3.54 -3.36
C LEU A 168 -19.60 -3.24 -2.86
N ILE A 169 -19.94 -1.98 -2.79
CA ILE A 169 -21.32 -1.51 -2.53
C ILE A 169 -22.05 -1.49 -3.87
#